data_95ca30b2f370069a3da3318624885db2
#
_entry.id   95ca30b2f370069a3da3318624885db2
#
_cell.length_a   1.000
_cell.length_b   1.000
_cell.length_c   1.000
_cell.angle_alpha   90.00
_cell.angle_beta   90.00
_cell.angle_gamma   90.00
#
_symmetry.space_group_name_H-M   'P 1'
#
loop_
_entity.id
_entity.type
_entity.pdbx_description
1 polymer ?
#
loop_
_entity_poly.entity_id
_entity_poly.type
_entity_poly.pdbx_seq_one_letter_code
_entity_poly.pdbx_strand_id
1 'polypeptide(L)'
;MKLKRLYPPQKAVNSLHSETGTGCEVAGCPPLRKEALLFFAGWGMDETPFMHNLPPNKDLIICYDYRSLDFDSTLLSTYEGIYVVAWSMGVWAASQVLPDSNLPLKQSIAINGTPFPIDDMRGIPPAIFEGTLNNLNEATLQKFRRRMCGSGSAFQAFLEIAPQRPVEELKEELAAIGRQYSELPPSTFVWNNAIIGESDHIFPPKNQEQAWQKYCNEIQRYDGAHY
;
A
#
# COMPACT_ATOMS: atom_id res chain seq x y z
N MET A 1 0.45 5.12 -10.91
CA MET A 1 0.38 5.22 -9.43
C MET A 1 1.30 6.33 -8.93
N LYS A 2 1.11 6.77 -7.68
CA LYS A 2 1.99 7.76 -7.04
C LYS A 2 3.03 7.06 -6.19
N LEU A 3 4.30 7.48 -6.30
CA LEU A 3 5.40 7.07 -5.43
C LEU A 3 5.83 8.28 -4.60
N LYS A 4 5.93 8.11 -3.29
CA LYS A 4 6.35 9.17 -2.39
C LYS A 4 7.33 8.64 -1.34
N ARG A 5 8.52 9.24 -1.29
CA ARG A 5 9.48 8.99 -0.20
C ARG A 5 9.08 9.82 1.01
N LEU A 6 8.95 9.18 2.15
CA LEU A 6 8.63 9.85 3.42
C LEU A 6 9.89 10.16 4.21
N TYR A 7 9.89 11.34 4.79
CA TYR A 7 10.96 11.84 5.66
C TYR A 7 10.43 12.06 7.07
N PRO A 8 11.25 11.84 8.11
CA PRO A 8 10.87 12.25 9.45
C PRO A 8 10.57 13.74 9.47
N PRO A 9 9.59 14.20 10.25
CA PRO A 9 9.31 15.62 10.41
C PRO A 9 10.59 16.32 10.87
N GLN A 10 10.99 17.36 10.15
CA GLN A 10 12.15 18.17 10.54
C GLN A 10 11.85 18.82 11.90
N LYS A 11 12.63 18.50 12.92
CA LYS A 11 12.68 19.34 14.12
C LYS A 11 13.07 20.73 13.66
N ALA A 12 12.26 21.73 13.96
CA ALA A 12 12.58 23.12 13.67
C ALA A 12 13.98 23.43 14.27
N VAL A 13 14.99 23.43 13.42
CA VAL A 13 16.32 23.89 13.79
C VAL A 13 16.23 25.41 13.77
N ASN A 14 16.20 26.03 14.94
CA ASN A 14 16.38 27.48 15.06
C ASN A 14 17.70 27.83 14.38
N SER A 15 17.58 28.50 13.23
CA SER A 15 18.70 28.98 12.43
C SER A 15 19.51 30.01 13.20
N LEU A 16 20.70 29.64 13.64
CA LEU A 16 21.78 30.60 13.84
C LEU A 16 22.54 30.66 12.53
N HIS A 17 22.52 31.84 11.93
CA HIS A 17 23.26 32.17 10.71
C HIS A 17 24.77 31.94 10.87
N SER A 18 25.39 31.29 9.85
CA SER A 18 26.73 31.70 9.39
C SER A 18 26.82 31.45 7.89
N GLU A 19 26.98 32.53 7.14
CA GLU A 19 27.30 32.56 5.72
C GLU A 19 28.70 31.99 5.49
N THR A 20 28.84 31.11 4.49
CA THR A 20 29.84 31.13 3.40
C THR A 20 29.95 29.76 2.77
N GLY A 21 29.84 29.67 1.44
CA GLY A 21 30.35 28.51 0.69
C GLY A 21 29.38 27.91 -0.37
N THR A 22 29.68 28.22 -1.61
CA THR A 22 29.13 27.76 -2.88
C THR A 22 28.92 26.23 -2.95
N GLY A 23 27.67 25.83 -3.10
CA GLY A 23 27.26 24.45 -3.41
C GLY A 23 25.74 24.38 -3.26
N CYS A 24 24.99 24.19 -4.35
CA CYS A 24 23.55 24.08 -4.32
C CYS A 24 23.16 22.71 -3.71
N GLU A 25 23.36 22.56 -2.41
CA GLU A 25 22.71 21.52 -1.61
C GLU A 25 21.35 22.07 -1.16
N VAL A 26 20.29 21.42 -1.59
CA VAL A 26 18.95 21.66 -1.03
C VAL A 26 19.03 21.26 0.45
N ALA A 27 19.26 22.25 1.31
CA ALA A 27 19.41 22.06 2.75
C ALA A 27 18.12 21.44 3.32
N GLY A 28 18.21 20.21 3.83
CA GLY A 28 17.15 19.58 4.61
C GLY A 28 16.71 18.16 4.22
N CYS A 29 17.19 17.61 3.12
CA CYS A 29 16.89 16.22 2.77
C CYS A 29 17.92 15.29 3.43
N PRO A 30 17.53 14.32 4.28
CA PRO A 30 18.49 13.37 4.84
C PRO A 30 19.13 12.55 3.72
N PRO A 31 20.40 12.10 3.86
CA PRO A 31 21.06 11.29 2.85
C PRO A 31 20.26 10.02 2.57
N LEU A 32 20.28 9.57 1.31
CA LEU A 32 19.66 8.30 0.90
C LEU A 32 20.28 7.14 1.69
N ARG A 33 19.43 6.28 2.22
CA ARG A 33 19.86 5.03 2.82
C ARG A 33 20.15 4.01 1.72
N LYS A 34 20.93 2.99 2.05
CA LYS A 34 21.24 1.91 1.09
C LYS A 34 20.07 0.97 0.83
N GLU A 35 19.12 0.91 1.77
CA GLU A 35 17.97 0.05 1.71
C GLU A 35 16.67 0.84 1.81
N ALA A 36 15.66 0.38 1.10
CA ALA A 36 14.31 0.94 1.15
C ALA A 36 13.27 -0.10 1.59
N LEU A 37 12.24 0.40 2.28
CA LEU A 37 10.96 -0.27 2.44
C LEU A 37 9.99 0.33 1.41
N LEU A 38 9.63 -0.45 0.41
CA LEU A 38 8.66 -0.10 -0.61
C LEU A 38 7.29 -0.63 -0.16
N PHE A 39 6.39 0.28 0.19
CA PHE A 39 5.09 -0.05 0.72
C PHE A 39 3.98 0.29 -0.28
N PHE A 40 3.27 -0.75 -0.73
CA PHE A 40 2.07 -0.59 -1.55
C PHE A 40 0.84 -0.52 -0.66
N ALA A 41 0.27 0.66 -0.52
CA ALA A 41 -0.87 0.91 0.36
C ALA A 41 -2.18 0.32 -0.20
N GLY A 42 -3.19 0.19 0.65
CA GLY A 42 -4.52 -0.22 0.21
C GLY A 42 -5.24 0.88 -0.60
N TRP A 43 -6.35 0.50 -1.25
CA TRP A 43 -7.21 1.45 -1.92
C TRP A 43 -7.67 2.58 -1.00
N GLY A 44 -7.69 3.78 -1.53
CA GLY A 44 -8.15 4.97 -0.83
C GLY A 44 -7.15 5.55 0.16
N MET A 45 -5.94 4.99 0.25
CA MET A 45 -4.86 5.53 1.08
C MET A 45 -4.09 6.66 0.38
N ASP A 46 -3.39 7.43 1.19
CA ASP A 46 -2.31 8.34 0.84
C ASP A 46 -1.17 8.19 1.85
N GLU A 47 -0.24 9.13 1.89
CA GLU A 47 0.88 9.08 2.82
C GLU A 47 0.53 9.37 4.28
N THR A 48 -0.61 10.02 4.54
CA THR A 48 -0.99 10.54 5.88
C THR A 48 -0.92 9.49 6.99
N PRO A 49 -1.48 8.27 6.82
CA PRO A 49 -1.44 7.24 7.86
C PRO A 49 -0.02 6.77 8.23
N PHE A 50 0.96 7.00 7.37
CA PHE A 50 2.28 6.38 7.47
C PHE A 50 3.38 7.35 7.93
N MET A 51 3.09 8.65 8.03
CA MET A 51 4.09 9.70 8.31
C MET A 51 4.75 9.58 9.68
N HIS A 52 4.11 8.92 10.64
CA HIS A 52 4.59 8.82 12.02
C HIS A 52 5.30 7.50 12.35
N ASN A 53 5.28 6.53 11.43
CA ASN A 53 5.81 5.18 11.65
C ASN A 53 6.92 4.84 10.65
N LEU A 54 7.96 5.67 10.60
CA LEU A 54 9.06 5.47 9.67
C LEU A 54 10.04 4.40 10.17
N PRO A 55 10.50 3.48 9.30
CA PRO A 55 11.47 2.48 9.67
C PRO A 55 12.82 3.15 10.06
N PRO A 56 13.49 2.69 11.13
CA PRO A 56 14.70 3.36 11.64
C PRO A 56 15.89 3.32 10.69
N ASN A 57 16.02 2.28 9.86
CA ASN A 57 17.21 2.01 9.05
C ASN A 57 16.96 1.91 7.55
N LYS A 58 15.76 2.20 7.07
CA LYS A 58 15.38 2.15 5.66
C LYS A 58 14.64 3.42 5.27
N ASP A 59 14.75 3.83 4.03
CA ASP A 59 13.85 4.83 3.50
C ASP A 59 12.46 4.22 3.28
N LEU A 60 11.41 4.91 3.68
CA LEU A 60 10.04 4.49 3.39
C LEU A 60 9.57 5.15 2.11
N ILE A 61 9.20 4.32 1.12
CA ILE A 61 8.62 4.76 -0.14
C ILE A 61 7.23 4.17 -0.23
N ILE A 62 6.22 5.03 -0.34
CA ILE A 62 4.82 4.62 -0.42
C ILE A 62 4.33 4.70 -1.85
N CYS A 63 3.66 3.63 -2.29
CA CYS A 63 2.90 3.54 -3.53
C CYS A 63 1.41 3.56 -3.21
N TYR A 64 0.67 4.44 -3.85
CA TYR A 64 -0.79 4.57 -3.70
C TYR A 64 -1.41 5.20 -4.96
N ASP A 65 -2.73 5.33 -5.01
CA ASP A 65 -3.47 5.88 -6.15
C ASP A 65 -3.29 5.04 -7.43
N TYR A 66 -3.97 3.92 -7.48
CA TYR A 66 -3.88 2.94 -8.57
C TYR A 66 -4.80 3.26 -9.77
N ARG A 67 -5.12 4.55 -10.01
CA ARG A 67 -5.79 4.98 -11.27
C ARG A 67 -4.96 4.64 -12.49
N SER A 68 -3.63 4.54 -12.35
CA SER A 68 -2.69 3.97 -13.30
C SER A 68 -1.71 3.05 -12.57
N LEU A 69 -1.21 2.02 -13.23
CA LEU A 69 -0.10 1.17 -12.76
C LEU A 69 1.26 1.61 -13.32
N ASP A 70 1.37 2.81 -13.89
CA ASP A 70 2.66 3.38 -14.28
C ASP A 70 3.59 3.45 -13.08
N PHE A 71 4.62 2.61 -13.08
CA PHE A 71 5.56 2.44 -12.00
C PHE A 71 6.97 2.85 -12.44
N ASP A 72 7.39 4.03 -12.01
CA ASP A 72 8.74 4.53 -12.30
C ASP A 72 9.76 3.92 -11.33
N SER A 73 10.32 2.77 -11.69
CA SER A 73 11.33 2.08 -10.90
C SER A 73 12.68 2.81 -10.89
N THR A 74 12.91 3.81 -11.74
CA THR A 74 14.17 4.58 -11.80
C THR A 74 14.41 5.33 -10.48
N LEU A 75 13.34 5.75 -9.79
CA LEU A 75 13.41 6.37 -8.47
C LEU A 75 14.00 5.45 -7.39
N LEU A 76 14.04 4.15 -7.67
CA LEU A 76 14.51 3.10 -6.75
C LEU A 76 15.87 2.54 -7.13
N SER A 77 16.45 2.96 -8.26
CA SER A 77 17.67 2.39 -8.83
C SER A 77 18.93 2.59 -7.97
N THR A 78 18.90 3.55 -7.03
CA THR A 78 20.04 3.84 -6.15
C THR A 78 20.10 2.95 -4.90
N TYR A 79 19.05 2.16 -4.63
CA TYR A 79 19.03 1.27 -3.47
C TYR A 79 19.71 -0.06 -3.74
N GLU A 80 20.51 -0.54 -2.78
CA GLU A 80 21.21 -1.83 -2.84
C GLU A 80 20.29 -2.99 -2.41
N GLY A 81 19.19 -2.70 -1.72
CA GLY A 81 18.21 -3.67 -1.27
C GLY A 81 16.82 -3.05 -1.05
N ILE A 82 15.79 -3.74 -1.53
CA ILE A 82 14.40 -3.30 -1.40
C ILE A 82 13.59 -4.40 -0.71
N TYR A 83 12.95 -4.01 0.38
CA TYR A 83 11.97 -4.82 1.10
C TYR A 83 10.58 -4.36 0.70
N VAL A 84 9.75 -5.26 0.22
CA VAL A 84 8.40 -4.94 -0.22
C VAL A 84 7.41 -5.36 0.85
N VAL A 85 6.53 -4.44 1.21
CA VAL A 85 5.30 -4.74 1.95
C VAL A 85 4.13 -4.22 1.14
N ALA A 86 3.12 -5.03 0.95
CA ALA A 86 1.90 -4.61 0.28
C ALA A 86 0.67 -4.99 1.11
N TRP A 87 -0.30 -4.10 1.15
CA TRP A 87 -1.51 -4.29 1.92
C TRP A 87 -2.75 -4.13 1.04
N SER A 88 -3.73 -5.05 1.23
CA SER A 88 -5.04 -4.94 0.57
C SER A 88 -4.92 -4.92 -0.97
N MET A 89 -5.53 -3.95 -1.66
CA MET A 89 -5.43 -3.75 -3.11
C MET A 89 -3.99 -3.48 -3.58
N GLY A 90 -3.13 -2.99 -2.68
CA GLY A 90 -1.70 -2.80 -2.97
C GLY A 90 -0.98 -4.11 -3.28
N VAL A 91 -1.47 -5.25 -2.78
CA VAL A 91 -0.91 -6.58 -3.10
C VAL A 91 -1.06 -6.89 -4.59
N TRP A 92 -2.24 -6.64 -5.16
CA TRP A 92 -2.46 -6.78 -6.60
C TRP A 92 -1.59 -5.82 -7.40
N ALA A 93 -1.58 -4.54 -7.03
CA ALA A 93 -0.80 -3.53 -7.74
C ALA A 93 0.70 -3.87 -7.75
N ALA A 94 1.27 -4.24 -6.59
CA ALA A 94 2.65 -4.71 -6.47
C ALA A 94 2.90 -5.96 -7.33
N SER A 95 1.99 -6.93 -7.30
CA SER A 95 2.10 -8.15 -8.09
C SER A 95 2.14 -7.89 -9.59
N GLN A 96 1.49 -6.84 -10.07
CA GLN A 96 1.50 -6.46 -11.49
C GLN A 96 2.78 -5.76 -11.92
N VAL A 97 3.37 -4.92 -11.08
CA VAL A 97 4.47 -4.04 -11.51
C VAL A 97 5.86 -4.55 -11.12
N LEU A 98 5.97 -5.40 -10.11
CA LEU A 98 7.27 -5.88 -9.62
C LEU A 98 7.97 -6.88 -10.55
N PRO A 99 7.29 -7.79 -11.28
CA PRO A 99 7.96 -8.74 -12.15
C PRO A 99 8.91 -8.09 -13.16
N ASP A 100 8.52 -6.96 -13.73
CA ASP A 100 9.27 -6.26 -14.78
C ASP A 100 10.17 -5.12 -14.24
N SER A 101 10.22 -4.94 -12.92
CA SER A 101 10.89 -3.79 -12.30
C SER A 101 12.42 -3.89 -12.25
N ASN A 102 12.99 -5.09 -12.35
CA ASN A 102 14.43 -5.38 -12.17
C ASN A 102 15.04 -4.83 -10.86
N LEU A 103 14.22 -4.66 -9.82
CA LEU A 103 14.64 -4.13 -8.53
C LEU A 103 15.39 -5.19 -7.70
N PRO A 104 16.36 -4.78 -6.86
CA PRO A 104 17.11 -5.69 -5.97
C PRO A 104 16.24 -6.12 -4.76
N LEU A 105 15.17 -6.88 -5.03
CA LEU A 105 14.22 -7.31 -4.00
C LEU A 105 14.88 -8.28 -3.03
N LYS A 106 14.79 -8.01 -1.73
CA LYS A 106 15.32 -8.86 -0.65
C LYS A 106 14.22 -9.70 0.00
N GLN A 107 13.04 -9.12 0.18
CA GLN A 107 11.89 -9.77 0.78
C GLN A 107 10.61 -9.12 0.29
N SER A 108 9.53 -9.90 0.21
CA SER A 108 8.20 -9.42 -0.12
C SER A 108 7.16 -10.01 0.83
N ILE A 109 6.35 -9.15 1.44
CA ILE A 109 5.31 -9.51 2.40
C ILE A 109 3.98 -8.92 1.92
N ALA A 110 2.99 -9.78 1.72
CA ALA A 110 1.61 -9.40 1.44
C ALA A 110 0.78 -9.45 2.71
N ILE A 111 -0.04 -8.45 2.97
CA ILE A 111 -0.89 -8.36 4.16
C ILE A 111 -2.33 -8.12 3.72
N ASN A 112 -3.26 -8.97 4.17
CA ASN A 112 -4.70 -8.80 4.00
C ASN A 112 -5.12 -8.42 2.58
N GLY A 113 -4.58 -9.11 1.59
CA GLY A 113 -4.86 -8.92 0.17
C GLY A 113 -4.37 -10.09 -0.65
N THR A 114 -4.64 -10.10 -1.93
CA THR A 114 -4.19 -11.15 -2.85
C THR A 114 -3.86 -10.58 -4.23
N PRO A 115 -3.15 -11.34 -5.10
CA PRO A 115 -2.98 -10.96 -6.51
C PRO A 115 -4.29 -10.94 -7.32
N PHE A 116 -5.41 -11.38 -6.74
CA PHE A 116 -6.73 -11.46 -7.34
C PHE A 116 -7.71 -10.55 -6.59
N PRO A 117 -7.68 -9.22 -6.81
CA PRO A 117 -8.45 -8.27 -6.00
C PRO A 117 -9.96 -8.46 -6.14
N ILE A 118 -10.44 -8.97 -7.30
CA ILE A 118 -11.86 -9.15 -7.62
C ILE A 118 -12.08 -10.58 -8.11
N ASP A 119 -12.41 -11.48 -7.18
CA ASP A 119 -12.57 -12.91 -7.48
C ASP A 119 -13.39 -13.59 -6.37
N ASP A 120 -14.38 -14.39 -6.74
CA ASP A 120 -15.28 -15.03 -5.75
C ASP A 120 -14.57 -15.98 -4.80
N MET A 121 -13.45 -16.56 -5.23
CA MET A 121 -12.74 -17.60 -4.50
C MET A 121 -11.38 -17.15 -3.95
N ARG A 122 -10.81 -16.08 -4.49
CA ARG A 122 -9.41 -15.68 -4.21
C ARG A 122 -9.25 -14.22 -3.83
N GLY A 123 -10.32 -13.42 -3.86
CA GLY A 123 -10.31 -11.99 -3.62
C GLY A 123 -11.58 -11.49 -2.97
N ILE A 124 -11.91 -10.24 -3.24
CA ILE A 124 -13.22 -9.66 -2.91
C ILE A 124 -14.22 -10.18 -3.94
N PRO A 125 -15.37 -10.76 -3.53
CA PRO A 125 -16.40 -11.17 -4.46
C PRO A 125 -16.85 -10.03 -5.38
N PRO A 126 -16.98 -10.25 -6.71
CA PRO A 126 -17.33 -9.19 -7.68
C PRO A 126 -18.57 -8.39 -7.28
N ALA A 127 -19.63 -9.05 -6.78
CA ALA A 127 -20.85 -8.36 -6.34
C ALA A 127 -20.62 -7.40 -5.17
N ILE A 128 -19.68 -7.72 -4.26
CA ILE A 128 -19.29 -6.82 -3.13
C ILE A 128 -18.45 -5.65 -3.64
N PHE A 129 -17.51 -5.91 -4.56
CA PHE A 129 -16.70 -4.87 -5.19
C PHE A 129 -17.57 -3.86 -5.96
N GLU A 130 -18.45 -4.34 -6.83
CA GLU A 130 -19.39 -3.53 -7.63
C GLU A 130 -20.36 -2.77 -6.72
N GLY A 131 -20.89 -3.42 -5.69
CA GLY A 131 -21.74 -2.79 -4.70
C GLY A 131 -21.04 -1.63 -3.97
N THR A 132 -19.75 -1.77 -3.67
CA THR A 132 -18.94 -0.69 -3.08
C THR A 132 -18.76 0.45 -4.08
N LEU A 133 -18.34 0.15 -5.31
CA LEU A 133 -18.10 1.14 -6.36
C LEU A 133 -19.35 1.96 -6.69
N ASN A 134 -20.48 1.28 -6.90
CA ASN A 134 -21.72 1.91 -7.35
C ASN A 134 -22.38 2.79 -6.28
N ASN A 135 -22.15 2.47 -5.01
CA ASN A 135 -22.75 3.19 -3.87
C ASN A 135 -21.75 4.07 -3.11
N LEU A 136 -20.54 4.27 -3.63
CA LEU A 136 -19.51 5.03 -2.94
C LEU A 136 -19.89 6.52 -2.81
N ASN A 137 -19.94 6.98 -1.58
CA ASN A 137 -20.12 8.36 -1.13
C ASN A 137 -19.51 8.51 0.28
N GLU A 138 -19.49 9.71 0.83
CA GLU A 138 -18.90 9.96 2.16
C GLU A 138 -19.45 9.04 3.27
N ALA A 139 -20.76 8.84 3.30
CA ALA A 139 -21.39 8.02 4.33
C ALA A 139 -21.03 6.53 4.20
N THR A 140 -21.00 6.01 2.98
CA THR A 140 -20.64 4.61 2.71
C THR A 140 -19.14 4.38 2.85
N LEU A 141 -18.30 5.37 2.56
CA LEU A 141 -16.85 5.34 2.82
C LEU A 141 -16.59 5.19 4.33
N GLN A 142 -17.31 5.93 5.19
CA GLN A 142 -17.16 5.78 6.64
C GLN A 142 -17.57 4.38 7.12
N LYS A 143 -18.64 3.80 6.55
CA LYS A 143 -19.04 2.42 6.85
C LYS A 143 -17.97 1.41 6.41
N PHE A 144 -17.38 1.61 5.24
CA PHE A 144 -16.25 0.79 4.75
C PHE A 144 -15.06 0.86 5.71
N ARG A 145 -14.63 2.08 6.09
CA ARG A 145 -13.51 2.30 7.03
C ARG A 145 -13.77 1.64 8.39
N ARG A 146 -14.98 1.74 8.90
CA ARG A 146 -15.35 1.07 10.15
C ARG A 146 -15.29 -0.46 10.05
N ARG A 147 -15.75 -1.03 8.93
CA ARG A 147 -15.69 -2.46 8.66
C ARG A 147 -14.24 -2.93 8.51
N MET A 148 -13.40 -2.14 7.84
CA MET A 148 -11.96 -2.37 7.67
C MET A 148 -11.24 -2.49 9.02
N CYS A 149 -11.54 -1.60 9.97
CA CYS A 149 -10.91 -1.57 11.29
C CYS A 149 -11.39 -2.67 12.25
N GLY A 150 -12.52 -3.31 11.99
CA GLY A 150 -13.07 -4.41 12.79
C GLY A 150 -13.60 -4.03 14.19
N SER A 151 -13.10 -2.97 14.82
CA SER A 151 -13.56 -2.51 16.14
C SER A 151 -13.77 -0.99 16.18
N GLY A 152 -14.58 -0.54 17.17
CA GLY A 152 -14.82 0.89 17.36
C GLY A 152 -13.57 1.66 17.78
N SER A 153 -12.72 1.07 18.63
CA SER A 153 -11.47 1.70 19.09
C SER A 153 -10.46 1.84 17.97
N ALA A 154 -10.25 0.79 17.17
CA ALA A 154 -9.38 0.85 15.98
C ALA A 154 -9.90 1.88 14.95
N PHE A 155 -11.21 1.97 14.77
CA PHE A 155 -11.80 2.96 13.88
C PHE A 155 -11.55 4.40 14.37
N GLN A 156 -11.68 4.68 15.68
CA GLN A 156 -11.36 6.01 16.23
C GLN A 156 -9.88 6.36 16.03
N ALA A 157 -8.98 5.43 16.33
CA ALA A 157 -7.55 5.62 16.09
C ALA A 157 -7.23 5.86 14.60
N PHE A 158 -7.88 5.13 13.69
CA PHE A 158 -7.74 5.34 12.25
C PHE A 158 -8.20 6.73 11.82
N LEU A 159 -9.28 7.26 12.39
CA LEU A 159 -9.78 8.59 12.02
C LEU A 159 -8.79 9.72 12.33
N GLU A 160 -7.92 9.57 13.33
CA GLU A 160 -6.89 10.55 13.69
C GLU A 160 -5.80 10.68 12.61
N ILE A 161 -5.59 9.62 11.83
CA ILE A 161 -4.58 9.54 10.78
C ILE A 161 -5.18 9.24 9.39
N ALA A 162 -6.48 9.41 9.24
CA ALA A 162 -7.18 9.02 8.02
C ALA A 162 -6.64 9.74 6.78
N PRO A 163 -6.60 9.05 5.62
CA PRO A 163 -6.21 9.66 4.36
C PRO A 163 -7.17 10.80 3.98
N GLN A 164 -6.63 11.82 3.29
CA GLN A 164 -7.30 13.08 3.01
C GLN A 164 -7.83 13.18 1.57
N ARG A 165 -7.80 12.09 0.82
CA ARG A 165 -8.25 12.07 -0.59
C ARG A 165 -9.78 12.20 -0.70
N PRO A 166 -10.29 13.04 -1.65
CA PRO A 166 -11.72 13.18 -1.92
C PRO A 166 -12.37 11.86 -2.35
N VAL A 167 -13.64 11.66 -1.99
CA VAL A 167 -14.37 10.43 -2.31
C VAL A 167 -14.50 10.19 -3.82
N GLU A 168 -14.57 11.25 -4.61
CA GLU A 168 -14.61 11.20 -6.07
C GLU A 168 -13.34 10.54 -6.63
N GLU A 169 -12.15 10.93 -6.13
CA GLU A 169 -10.87 10.30 -6.53
C GLU A 169 -10.82 8.83 -6.12
N LEU A 170 -11.36 8.48 -4.95
CA LEU A 170 -11.42 7.09 -4.48
C LEU A 170 -12.33 6.25 -5.36
N LYS A 171 -13.43 6.83 -5.85
CA LYS A 171 -14.35 6.18 -6.79
C LYS A 171 -13.67 5.95 -8.14
N GLU A 172 -12.97 6.96 -8.66
CA GLU A 172 -12.18 6.83 -9.89
C GLU A 172 -11.10 5.74 -9.78
N GLU A 173 -10.40 5.70 -8.65
CA GLU A 173 -9.38 4.69 -8.38
C GLU A 173 -9.97 3.28 -8.35
N LEU A 174 -11.08 3.08 -7.63
CA LEU A 174 -11.74 1.78 -7.55
C LEU A 174 -12.22 1.32 -8.94
N ALA A 175 -12.82 2.22 -9.72
CA ALA A 175 -13.21 1.94 -11.09
C ALA A 175 -12.02 1.60 -11.99
N ALA A 176 -10.89 2.30 -11.83
CA ALA A 176 -9.67 2.02 -12.58
C ALA A 176 -9.06 0.66 -12.21
N ILE A 177 -9.06 0.28 -10.93
CA ILE A 177 -8.64 -1.05 -10.48
C ILE A 177 -9.48 -2.13 -11.16
N GLY A 178 -10.81 -1.98 -11.18
CA GLY A 178 -11.71 -2.94 -11.81
C GLY A 178 -11.43 -3.12 -13.31
N ARG A 179 -11.24 -2.02 -14.04
CA ARG A 179 -10.90 -2.06 -15.49
C ARG A 179 -9.55 -2.73 -15.72
N GLN A 180 -8.50 -2.24 -15.05
CA GLN A 180 -7.14 -2.78 -15.22
C GLN A 180 -7.06 -4.27 -14.85
N TYR A 181 -7.76 -4.69 -13.80
CA TYR A 181 -7.80 -6.11 -13.42
C TYR A 181 -8.45 -6.98 -14.49
N SER A 182 -9.48 -6.50 -15.18
CA SER A 182 -10.13 -7.23 -16.26
C SER A 182 -9.31 -7.31 -17.56
N GLU A 183 -8.39 -6.36 -17.76
CA GLU A 183 -7.60 -6.22 -18.99
C GLU A 183 -6.21 -6.85 -18.89
N LEU A 184 -5.63 -6.88 -17.67
CA LEU A 184 -4.27 -7.35 -17.45
C LEU A 184 -4.21 -8.87 -17.23
N PRO A 185 -3.15 -9.53 -17.67
CA PRO A 185 -2.94 -10.94 -17.38
C PRO A 185 -2.73 -11.18 -15.88
N PRO A 186 -3.01 -12.39 -15.38
CA PRO A 186 -2.65 -12.77 -14.01
C PRO A 186 -1.16 -12.58 -13.78
N SER A 187 -0.82 -12.06 -12.61
CA SER A 187 0.58 -11.87 -12.21
C SER A 187 1.31 -13.21 -12.06
N THR A 188 2.61 -13.19 -12.36
CA THR A 188 3.54 -14.30 -12.12
C THR A 188 4.39 -14.10 -10.85
N PHE A 189 4.21 -13.00 -10.13
CA PHE A 189 4.99 -12.67 -8.95
C PHE A 189 4.70 -13.64 -7.80
N VAL A 190 5.77 -14.22 -7.23
CA VAL A 190 5.69 -15.11 -6.07
C VAL A 190 6.19 -14.36 -4.84
N TRP A 191 5.34 -14.28 -3.83
CA TRP A 191 5.62 -13.61 -2.57
C TRP A 191 6.43 -14.50 -1.62
N ASN A 192 7.31 -13.90 -0.80
CA ASN A 192 7.98 -14.66 0.25
C ASN A 192 6.98 -15.04 1.35
N ASN A 193 6.22 -14.08 1.85
CA ASN A 193 5.27 -14.27 2.95
C ASN A 193 3.92 -13.64 2.63
N ALA A 194 2.85 -14.28 3.10
CA ALA A 194 1.51 -13.71 3.18
C ALA A 194 1.01 -13.74 4.62
N ILE A 195 0.45 -12.63 5.08
CA ILE A 195 -0.11 -12.48 6.42
C ILE A 195 -1.61 -12.25 6.29
N ILE A 196 -2.41 -13.12 6.92
CA ILE A 196 -3.87 -13.15 6.83
C ILE A 196 -4.47 -12.84 8.20
N GLY A 197 -5.27 -11.78 8.29
CA GLY A 197 -6.12 -11.48 9.44
C GLY A 197 -7.33 -12.40 9.49
N GLU A 198 -7.50 -13.16 10.56
CA GLU A 198 -8.59 -14.14 10.70
C GLU A 198 -9.98 -13.49 10.78
N SER A 199 -10.04 -12.20 11.16
CA SER A 199 -11.25 -11.38 11.20
C SER A 199 -11.33 -10.34 10.07
N ASP A 200 -10.65 -10.59 8.94
CA ASP A 200 -10.71 -9.70 7.77
C ASP A 200 -12.10 -9.77 7.09
N HIS A 201 -12.83 -8.66 7.17
CA HIS A 201 -14.16 -8.53 6.57
C HIS A 201 -14.14 -7.87 5.17
N ILE A 202 -12.97 -7.54 4.63
CA ILE A 202 -12.79 -6.96 3.30
C ILE A 202 -12.32 -8.03 2.31
N PHE A 203 -11.17 -8.65 2.56
CA PHE A 203 -10.68 -9.81 1.84
C PHE A 203 -10.96 -11.06 2.67
N PRO A 204 -11.99 -11.87 2.36
CA PRO A 204 -12.34 -13.04 3.17
C PRO A 204 -11.13 -13.94 3.41
N PRO A 205 -10.81 -14.32 4.67
CA PRO A 205 -9.62 -15.13 4.98
C PRO A 205 -9.54 -16.42 4.18
N LYS A 206 -10.67 -17.10 3.97
CA LYS A 206 -10.74 -18.31 3.14
C LYS A 206 -10.31 -18.06 1.70
N ASN A 207 -10.69 -16.91 1.13
CA ASN A 207 -10.31 -16.53 -0.24
C ASN A 207 -8.81 -16.21 -0.32
N GLN A 208 -8.29 -15.54 0.69
CA GLN A 208 -6.85 -15.28 0.79
C GLN A 208 -6.05 -16.59 0.86
N GLU A 209 -6.45 -17.54 1.72
CA GLU A 209 -5.81 -18.85 1.81
C GLU A 209 -5.78 -19.58 0.47
N GLN A 210 -6.90 -19.56 -0.26
CA GLN A 210 -6.99 -20.19 -1.56
C GLN A 210 -6.11 -19.50 -2.61
N ALA A 211 -6.03 -18.17 -2.59
CA ALA A 211 -5.17 -17.43 -3.48
C ALA A 211 -3.70 -17.77 -3.28
N TRP A 212 -3.26 -17.87 -2.02
CA TRP A 212 -1.85 -18.00 -1.68
C TRP A 212 -1.22 -19.36 -1.93
N GLN A 213 -2.00 -20.42 -2.17
CA GLN A 213 -1.48 -21.79 -2.39
C GLN A 213 -0.39 -21.92 -3.47
N LYS A 214 -0.39 -21.01 -4.47
CA LYS A 214 0.57 -21.03 -5.59
C LYS A 214 1.43 -19.77 -5.71
N TYR A 215 1.11 -18.75 -4.94
CA TYR A 215 1.71 -17.41 -5.11
C TYR A 215 2.51 -16.94 -3.90
N CYS A 216 2.68 -17.83 -2.89
CA CYS A 216 3.41 -17.50 -1.68
C CYS A 216 4.18 -18.71 -1.16
N ASN A 217 5.37 -18.46 -0.59
CA ASN A 217 6.20 -19.49 0.02
C ASN A 217 5.75 -19.85 1.44
N GLU A 218 5.27 -18.85 2.20
CA GLU A 218 4.87 -19.01 3.59
C GLU A 218 3.61 -18.21 3.90
N ILE A 219 2.63 -18.81 4.56
CA ILE A 219 1.39 -18.17 5.01
C ILE A 219 1.40 -18.11 6.53
N GLN A 220 1.20 -16.91 7.06
CA GLN A 220 1.03 -16.64 8.49
C GLN A 220 -0.38 -16.11 8.76
N ARG A 221 -0.93 -16.40 9.93
CA ARG A 221 -2.23 -15.89 10.39
C ARG A 221 -2.05 -15.12 11.69
N TYR A 222 -2.91 -14.13 11.87
CA TYR A 222 -2.99 -13.40 13.13
C TYR A 222 -4.45 -13.11 13.48
N ASP A 223 -4.72 -13.02 14.75
CA ASP A 223 -6.04 -12.61 15.25
C ASP A 223 -6.18 -11.08 15.07
N GLY A 224 -6.76 -10.69 13.96
CA GLY A 224 -6.93 -9.29 13.60
C GLY A 224 -7.83 -9.08 12.39
N ALA A 225 -8.27 -7.83 12.22
CA ALA A 225 -9.10 -7.37 11.12
C ALA A 225 -8.26 -7.05 9.87
N HIS A 226 -8.88 -6.33 8.92
CA HIS A 226 -8.22 -5.92 7.67
C HIS A 226 -7.14 -4.85 7.89
N TYR A 227 -7.35 -3.96 8.92
CA TYR A 227 -6.46 -2.86 9.30
C TYR A 227 -6.00 -3.03 10.74
#